data_a2b7531cae0699273f0f9763df28215c
#
_entry.id   a2b7531cae0699273f0f9763df28215c
#
_cell.length_a   1.000
_cell.length_b   1.000
_cell.length_c   1.000
_cell.angle_alpha   90.00
_cell.angle_beta   90.00
_cell.angle_gamma   90.00
#
_symmetry.space_group_name_H-M   'P 1'
#
loop_
_entity.id
_entity.type
_entity.pdbx_description
1 polymer ?
#
loop_
_entity_poly.entity_id
_entity_poly.type
_entity_poly.pdbx_seq_one_letter_code
_entity_poly.pdbx_strand_id
1 'polypeptide(L)'
;MAEMQSNSEKGAQGEADVRDAIEKASKFARKTVRVFNHIILDFYSVYGKRTAEIDHIIVLDDKIIIGETKAANYIRTDYREIPWILLNNDTTDNPVVQNHYHKQVFCACFNIPREQVITIEFLLKHSQCSLRSDYPNDYIFGKDNLLDGLSLLFSEGKEKLNFDELCKKLEKIEADSVGRDTEHRKNLEEIRKIEEKTRTRDGHYRFKRTDIVKCPLCDGFLEFRYKSWVKKELGNK
;
A
#
# COMPACT_ATOMS: atom_id res chain seq x y z
N MET A 1 -25.45 23.35 -11.29
CA MET A 1 -24.52 23.36 -10.15
C MET A 1 -24.07 21.91 -9.98
N ALA A 2 -22.77 21.61 -10.19
CA ALA A 2 -22.27 20.27 -9.94
C ALA A 2 -22.19 20.07 -8.41
N GLU A 3 -22.87 19.04 -7.89
CA GLU A 3 -22.74 18.67 -6.49
C GLU A 3 -21.27 18.34 -6.20
N MET A 4 -20.72 18.99 -5.18
CA MET A 4 -19.37 18.67 -4.72
C MET A 4 -19.41 17.32 -3.99
N GLN A 5 -18.93 16.27 -4.68
CA GLN A 5 -18.73 14.95 -4.05
C GLN A 5 -17.82 15.07 -2.83
N SER A 6 -18.18 14.37 -1.76
CA SER A 6 -17.34 14.25 -0.57
C SER A 6 -16.02 13.52 -0.88
N ASN A 7 -15.01 13.72 -0.05
CA ASN A 7 -13.72 13.02 -0.23
C ASN A 7 -13.88 11.49 -0.12
N SER A 8 -14.81 11.00 0.70
CA SER A 8 -15.14 9.59 0.83
C SER A 8 -15.75 9.01 -0.46
N GLU A 9 -16.68 9.72 -1.09
CA GLU A 9 -17.29 9.31 -2.38
C GLU A 9 -16.27 9.27 -3.50
N LYS A 10 -15.33 10.24 -3.54
CA LYS A 10 -14.23 10.25 -4.52
C LYS A 10 -13.28 9.06 -4.32
N GLY A 11 -12.99 8.71 -3.08
CA GLY A 11 -12.19 7.52 -2.75
C GLY A 11 -12.86 6.25 -3.25
N ALA A 12 -14.12 6.03 -2.86
CA ALA A 12 -14.90 4.85 -3.27
C ALA A 12 -15.03 4.73 -4.80
N GLN A 13 -15.24 5.85 -5.51
CA GLN A 13 -15.26 5.84 -6.98
C GLN A 13 -13.90 5.46 -7.55
N GLY A 14 -12.80 5.98 -7.00
CA GLY A 14 -11.45 5.61 -7.43
C GLY A 14 -11.17 4.13 -7.30
N GLU A 15 -11.51 3.53 -6.18
CA GLU A 15 -11.36 2.08 -5.99
C GLU A 15 -12.25 1.28 -6.94
N ALA A 16 -13.45 1.75 -7.25
CA ALA A 16 -14.33 1.12 -8.24
C ALA A 16 -13.70 1.16 -9.65
N ASP A 17 -13.12 2.29 -10.05
CA ASP A 17 -12.43 2.45 -11.33
C ASP A 17 -11.22 1.49 -11.45
N VAL A 18 -10.47 1.32 -10.37
CA VAL A 18 -9.35 0.34 -10.30
C VAL A 18 -9.86 -1.09 -10.44
N ARG A 19 -10.93 -1.47 -9.74
CA ARG A 19 -11.52 -2.83 -9.87
C ARG A 19 -11.98 -3.13 -11.29
N ASP A 20 -12.64 -2.19 -11.95
CA ASP A 20 -13.04 -2.32 -13.35
C ASP A 20 -11.85 -2.50 -14.29
N ALA A 21 -10.78 -1.73 -14.08
CA ALA A 21 -9.55 -1.87 -14.86
C ALA A 21 -8.86 -3.23 -14.64
N ILE A 22 -8.83 -3.73 -13.40
CA ILE A 22 -8.28 -5.06 -13.08
C ILE A 22 -9.08 -6.16 -13.80
N GLU A 23 -10.41 -6.08 -13.78
CA GLU A 23 -11.26 -7.05 -14.46
C GLU A 23 -11.02 -7.05 -15.98
N LYS A 24 -10.94 -5.88 -16.60
CA LYS A 24 -10.64 -5.73 -18.04
C LYS A 24 -9.25 -6.26 -18.38
N ALA A 25 -8.23 -5.93 -17.59
CA ALA A 25 -6.87 -6.40 -17.80
C ALA A 25 -6.77 -7.94 -17.66
N SER A 26 -7.47 -8.52 -16.69
CA SER A 26 -7.57 -9.97 -16.50
C SER A 26 -8.12 -10.68 -17.76
N LYS A 27 -9.23 -10.16 -18.28
CA LYS A 27 -9.85 -10.70 -19.52
C LYS A 27 -8.89 -10.57 -20.72
N PHE A 28 -8.22 -9.43 -20.84
CA PHE A 28 -7.27 -9.18 -21.92
C PHE A 28 -6.06 -10.14 -21.84
N ALA A 29 -5.46 -10.28 -20.70
CA ALA A 29 -4.33 -11.17 -20.45
C ALA A 29 -4.70 -12.66 -20.42
N ARG A 30 -6.00 -13.00 -20.40
CA ARG A 30 -6.53 -14.37 -20.24
C ARG A 30 -5.98 -15.06 -18.99
N LYS A 31 -5.86 -14.31 -17.91
CA LYS A 31 -5.37 -14.79 -16.60
C LYS A 31 -6.51 -14.89 -15.61
N THR A 32 -6.48 -15.91 -14.79
CA THR A 32 -7.33 -15.96 -13.59
C THR A 32 -6.74 -15.04 -12.55
N VAL A 33 -7.55 -14.08 -12.11
CA VAL A 33 -7.17 -13.09 -11.11
C VAL A 33 -8.17 -13.16 -9.97
N ARG A 34 -7.68 -13.25 -8.74
CA ARG A 34 -8.50 -13.08 -7.54
C ARG A 34 -8.18 -11.71 -6.94
N VAL A 35 -9.21 -10.95 -6.62
CA VAL A 35 -9.09 -9.60 -6.09
C VAL A 35 -9.76 -9.53 -4.75
N PHE A 36 -9.06 -9.01 -3.77
CA PHE A 36 -9.56 -8.74 -2.42
C PHE A 36 -9.43 -7.26 -2.17
N ASN A 37 -10.46 -6.65 -1.61
CA ASN A 37 -10.51 -5.21 -1.42
C ASN A 37 -10.74 -4.89 0.04
N HIS A 38 -10.22 -3.72 0.46
CA HIS A 38 -10.45 -3.21 1.80
C HIS A 38 -10.07 -4.23 2.89
N ILE A 39 -8.86 -4.76 2.80
CA ILE A 39 -8.34 -5.77 3.72
C ILE A 39 -7.72 -5.10 4.93
N ILE A 40 -8.28 -5.32 6.11
CA ILE A 40 -7.72 -4.85 7.38
C ILE A 40 -6.96 -5.98 8.06
N LEU A 41 -5.64 -5.88 8.03
CA LEU A 41 -4.73 -6.83 8.65
C LEU A 41 -4.40 -6.40 10.09
N ASP A 42 -4.53 -7.33 11.02
CA ASP A 42 -4.01 -7.17 12.37
C ASP A 42 -2.52 -7.55 12.42
N PHE A 43 -1.72 -6.76 13.07
CA PHE A 43 -0.32 -7.06 13.35
C PHE A 43 0.12 -6.51 14.70
N TYR A 44 1.29 -6.92 15.17
CA TYR A 44 1.85 -6.44 16.42
C TYR A 44 3.12 -5.62 16.17
N SER A 45 3.12 -4.40 16.63
CA SER A 45 4.29 -3.52 16.67
C SER A 45 4.83 -3.41 18.09
N VAL A 46 5.93 -2.70 18.28
CA VAL A 46 6.46 -2.35 19.61
C VAL A 46 5.47 -1.55 20.46
N TYR A 47 4.47 -0.94 19.84
CA TYR A 47 3.40 -0.17 20.49
C TYR A 47 2.12 -0.98 20.71
N GLY A 48 2.17 -2.30 20.58
CA GLY A 48 1.03 -3.20 20.73
C GLY A 48 0.34 -3.58 19.42
N LYS A 49 -0.89 -4.09 19.54
CA LYS A 49 -1.70 -4.47 18.40
C LYS A 49 -2.02 -3.26 17.50
N ARG A 50 -1.85 -3.41 16.21
CA ARG A 50 -2.09 -2.41 15.17
C ARG A 50 -2.87 -3.01 14.02
N THR A 51 -3.40 -2.14 13.18
CA THR A 51 -4.09 -2.52 11.95
C THR A 51 -3.46 -1.81 10.76
N ALA A 52 -3.39 -2.50 9.62
CA ALA A 52 -3.08 -1.93 8.32
C ALA A 52 -4.23 -2.23 7.36
N GLU A 53 -4.73 -1.21 6.69
CA GLU A 53 -5.73 -1.33 5.64
C GLU A 53 -5.04 -1.33 4.29
N ILE A 54 -5.37 -2.29 3.46
CA ILE A 54 -4.86 -2.45 2.09
C ILE A 54 -6.04 -2.33 1.15
N ASP A 55 -5.99 -1.37 0.24
CA ASP A 55 -7.10 -1.09 -0.69
C ASP A 55 -7.35 -2.28 -1.62
N HIS A 56 -6.28 -2.82 -2.22
CA HIS A 56 -6.38 -3.94 -3.16
C HIS A 56 -5.27 -4.97 -2.93
N ILE A 57 -5.65 -6.24 -2.88
CA ILE A 57 -4.73 -7.38 -3.00
C ILE A 57 -5.16 -8.16 -4.24
N ILE A 58 -4.28 -8.25 -5.23
CA ILE A 58 -4.53 -8.93 -6.50
C ILE A 58 -3.63 -10.16 -6.54
N VAL A 59 -4.23 -11.34 -6.63
CA VAL A 59 -3.51 -12.61 -6.66
C VAL A 59 -3.64 -13.23 -8.04
N LEU A 60 -2.50 -13.41 -8.69
CA LEU A 60 -2.35 -14.18 -9.93
C LEU A 60 -1.71 -15.53 -9.61
N ASP A 61 -1.59 -16.39 -10.62
CA ASP A 61 -0.94 -17.70 -10.49
C ASP A 61 0.59 -17.64 -10.34
N ASP A 62 1.20 -16.48 -10.50
CA ASP A 62 2.66 -16.28 -10.51
C ASP A 62 3.14 -15.13 -9.60
N LYS A 63 2.24 -14.29 -9.10
CA LYS A 63 2.61 -13.12 -8.29
C LYS A 63 1.44 -12.61 -7.46
N ILE A 64 1.77 -11.80 -6.48
CA ILE A 64 0.82 -11.06 -5.66
C ILE A 64 1.10 -9.57 -5.85
N ILE A 65 0.04 -8.77 -5.97
CA ILE A 65 0.13 -7.33 -6.13
C ILE A 65 -0.63 -6.67 -4.99
N ILE A 66 0.01 -5.70 -4.34
CA ILE A 66 -0.61 -4.83 -3.35
C ILE A 66 -0.79 -3.46 -3.99
N GLY A 67 -2.03 -3.00 -4.06
CA GLY A 67 -2.41 -1.75 -4.67
C GLY A 67 -2.91 -0.72 -3.67
N GLU A 68 -2.46 0.52 -3.82
CA GLU A 68 -2.93 1.69 -3.08
C GLU A 68 -3.56 2.67 -4.06
N THR A 69 -4.79 3.10 -3.79
CA THR A 69 -5.55 4.01 -4.67
C THR A 69 -5.56 5.43 -4.13
N LYS A 70 -5.17 6.38 -4.96
CA LYS A 70 -5.23 7.81 -4.64
C LYS A 70 -6.02 8.58 -5.70
N ALA A 71 -7.16 9.11 -5.28
CA ALA A 71 -8.03 9.96 -6.11
C ALA A 71 -7.78 11.46 -5.89
N ALA A 72 -6.61 11.84 -5.39
CA ALA A 72 -6.21 13.23 -5.16
C ALA A 72 -5.36 13.80 -6.30
N ASN A 73 -5.37 15.12 -6.46
CA ASN A 73 -4.48 15.83 -7.38
C ASN A 73 -3.20 16.23 -6.64
N TYR A 74 -2.07 15.80 -7.16
CA TYR A 74 -0.76 16.15 -6.64
C TYR A 74 -0.06 17.14 -7.57
N ILE A 75 0.58 18.18 -7.00
CA ILE A 75 1.48 19.09 -7.73
C ILE A 75 2.95 18.67 -7.59
N ARG A 76 3.27 17.96 -6.53
CA ARG A 76 4.61 17.44 -6.31
C ARG A 76 4.55 16.05 -5.76
N THR A 77 5.18 15.14 -6.49
CA THR A 77 5.35 13.74 -6.15
C THR A 77 6.83 13.41 -6.15
N ASP A 78 7.27 12.63 -5.19
CA ASP A 78 8.67 12.19 -5.10
C ASP A 78 8.68 10.77 -4.51
N TYR A 79 9.63 9.92 -4.97
CA TYR A 79 9.84 8.59 -4.39
C TYR A 79 10.59 8.62 -3.07
N ARG A 80 11.26 9.72 -2.77
CA ARG A 80 11.93 9.88 -1.50
C ARG A 80 10.89 9.90 -0.38
N GLU A 81 11.29 9.54 0.82
CA GLU A 81 10.47 9.51 2.04
C GLU A 81 9.99 10.91 2.49
N ILE A 82 9.56 11.74 1.55
CA ILE A 82 9.04 13.07 1.80
C ILE A 82 7.54 13.11 1.53
N PRO A 83 6.78 13.90 2.27
CA PRO A 83 5.37 14.09 2.00
C PRO A 83 5.13 14.61 0.59
N TRP A 84 4.07 14.14 -0.03
CA TRP A 84 3.61 14.66 -1.30
C TRP A 84 2.78 15.93 -1.09
N ILE A 85 2.74 16.80 -2.10
CA ILE A 85 2.01 18.07 -2.04
C ILE A 85 0.77 17.97 -2.92
N LEU A 86 -0.38 18.22 -2.32
CA LEU A 86 -1.66 18.30 -2.99
C LEU A 86 -1.81 19.63 -3.74
N LEU A 87 -2.79 19.70 -4.65
CA LEU A 87 -3.07 20.90 -5.45
C LEU A 87 -3.44 22.14 -4.60
N ASN A 88 -3.97 21.92 -3.40
CA ASN A 88 -4.27 22.99 -2.43
C ASN A 88 -3.07 23.38 -1.54
N ASN A 89 -1.87 22.90 -1.86
CA ASN A 89 -0.63 23.04 -1.09
C ASN A 89 -0.60 22.31 0.26
N ASP A 90 -1.61 21.53 0.58
CA ASP A 90 -1.53 20.63 1.75
C ASP A 90 -0.52 19.50 1.51
N THR A 91 0.04 18.99 2.58
CA THR A 91 0.90 17.82 2.53
C THR A 91 0.12 16.57 2.87
N THR A 92 0.45 15.46 2.21
CA THR A 92 -0.07 14.14 2.51
C THR A 92 1.07 13.13 2.62
N ASP A 93 0.80 12.01 3.28
CA ASP A 93 1.76 10.91 3.33
C ASP A 93 2.09 10.45 1.90
N ASN A 94 3.33 10.03 1.71
CA ASN A 94 3.78 9.49 0.44
C ASN A 94 3.15 8.10 0.22
N PRO A 95 2.28 7.92 -0.78
CA PRO A 95 1.60 6.64 -1.00
C PRO A 95 2.56 5.50 -1.34
N VAL A 96 3.71 5.77 -1.96
CA VAL A 96 4.74 4.75 -2.21
C VAL A 96 5.28 4.19 -0.89
N VAL A 97 5.59 5.07 0.06
CA VAL A 97 6.06 4.67 1.41
C VAL A 97 4.95 3.92 2.16
N GLN A 98 3.71 4.38 2.05
CA GLN A 98 2.55 3.73 2.65
C GLN A 98 2.39 2.31 2.09
N ASN A 99 2.42 2.15 0.77
CA ASN A 99 2.22 0.86 0.12
C ASN A 99 3.38 -0.12 0.38
N HIS A 100 4.62 0.39 0.48
CA HIS A 100 5.76 -0.41 0.96
C HIS A 100 5.55 -0.94 2.38
N TYR A 101 4.98 -0.12 3.25
CA TYR A 101 4.61 -0.56 4.59
C TYR A 101 3.53 -1.65 4.55
N HIS A 102 2.49 -1.48 3.74
CA HIS A 102 1.45 -2.48 3.54
C HIS A 102 2.03 -3.82 3.03
N LYS A 103 2.93 -3.76 2.04
CA LYS A 103 3.67 -4.93 1.56
C LYS A 103 4.44 -5.63 2.68
N GLN A 104 5.09 -4.88 3.54
CA GLN A 104 5.86 -5.45 4.65
C GLN A 104 4.95 -6.15 5.65
N VAL A 105 3.85 -5.51 6.06
CA VAL A 105 2.86 -6.11 6.96
C VAL A 105 2.28 -7.38 6.33
N PHE A 106 1.88 -7.30 5.06
CA PHE A 106 1.33 -8.43 4.33
C PHE A 106 2.30 -9.63 4.28
N CYS A 107 3.53 -9.39 3.84
CA CYS A 107 4.56 -10.44 3.78
C CYS A 107 4.80 -11.09 5.14
N ALA A 108 4.75 -10.29 6.20
CA ALA A 108 4.88 -10.79 7.56
C ALA A 108 3.70 -11.65 8.00
N CYS A 109 2.48 -11.17 7.79
CA CYS A 109 1.26 -11.86 8.21
C CYS A 109 1.10 -13.23 7.52
N PHE A 110 1.57 -13.35 6.28
CA PHE A 110 1.38 -14.55 5.47
C PHE A 110 2.65 -15.36 5.23
N ASN A 111 3.79 -14.93 5.77
CA ASN A 111 5.11 -15.56 5.56
C ASN A 111 5.45 -15.71 4.07
N ILE A 112 5.21 -14.64 3.29
CA ILE A 112 5.47 -14.60 1.86
C ILE A 112 6.76 -13.83 1.58
N PRO A 113 7.67 -14.35 0.74
CA PRO A 113 8.86 -13.63 0.31
C PRO A 113 8.52 -12.32 -0.38
N ARG A 114 9.23 -11.23 -0.04
CA ARG A 114 8.95 -9.89 -0.56
C ARG A 114 9.10 -9.77 -2.07
N GLU A 115 9.98 -10.57 -2.66
CA GLU A 115 10.23 -10.65 -4.09
C GLU A 115 9.05 -11.20 -4.89
N GLN A 116 8.13 -11.91 -4.23
CA GLN A 116 6.89 -12.42 -4.83
C GLN A 116 5.75 -11.39 -4.80
N VAL A 117 5.94 -10.27 -4.12
CA VAL A 117 4.93 -9.24 -3.95
C VAL A 117 5.35 -7.97 -4.69
N ILE A 118 4.48 -7.49 -5.54
CA ILE A 118 4.60 -6.25 -6.30
C ILE A 118 3.77 -5.17 -5.61
N THR A 119 4.18 -3.91 -5.69
CA THR A 119 3.36 -2.77 -5.25
C THR A 119 2.94 -1.92 -6.44
N ILE A 120 1.72 -1.40 -6.41
CA ILE A 120 1.20 -0.47 -7.41
C ILE A 120 0.51 0.70 -6.71
N GLU A 121 0.86 1.92 -7.09
CA GLU A 121 0.13 3.12 -6.75
C GLU A 121 -0.76 3.53 -7.94
N PHE A 122 -2.07 3.59 -7.72
CA PHE A 122 -3.07 4.01 -8.68
C PHE A 122 -3.38 5.49 -8.49
N LEU A 123 -2.80 6.38 -9.32
CA LEU A 123 -2.97 7.82 -9.25
C LEU A 123 -4.04 8.30 -10.25
N LEU A 124 -5.31 8.16 -9.91
CA LEU A 124 -6.44 8.29 -10.84
C LEU A 124 -6.74 9.72 -11.32
N LYS A 125 -6.15 10.72 -10.70
CA LYS A 125 -6.27 12.13 -11.16
C LYS A 125 -5.11 12.58 -12.04
N HIS A 126 -4.10 11.71 -12.22
CA HIS A 126 -3.00 11.96 -13.13
C HIS A 126 -3.22 11.21 -14.43
N SER A 127 -3.17 11.89 -15.56
CA SER A 127 -3.34 11.27 -16.88
C SER A 127 -2.18 10.33 -17.19
N GLN A 128 -0.96 10.77 -16.91
CA GLN A 128 0.24 9.94 -17.06
C GLN A 128 1.13 10.16 -15.83
N CYS A 129 1.62 9.08 -15.27
CA CYS A 129 2.64 9.15 -14.26
C CYS A 129 3.97 8.67 -14.86
N SER A 130 4.88 9.61 -15.08
CA SER A 130 6.23 9.33 -15.56
C SER A 130 7.20 8.95 -14.45
N LEU A 131 6.71 8.86 -13.22
CA LEU A 131 7.52 8.48 -12.08
C LEU A 131 7.93 7.03 -12.22
N ARG A 132 9.23 6.80 -12.24
CA ARG A 132 9.78 5.45 -12.12
C ARG A 132 10.14 5.24 -10.65
N SER A 133 9.71 4.12 -10.10
CA SER A 133 10.21 3.70 -8.83
C SER A 133 11.69 3.32 -8.93
N ASP A 134 12.49 3.79 -7.98
CA ASP A 134 13.88 3.32 -7.82
C ASP A 134 13.94 1.92 -7.19
N TYR A 135 12.76 1.36 -6.85
CA TYR A 135 12.63 0.05 -6.24
C TYR A 135 12.18 -0.97 -7.28
N PRO A 136 12.84 -2.11 -7.37
CA PRO A 136 12.38 -3.19 -8.24
C PRO A 136 11.01 -3.68 -7.77
N ASN A 137 10.11 -3.95 -8.72
CA ASN A 137 8.74 -4.43 -8.48
C ASN A 137 7.79 -3.39 -7.86
N ASP A 138 8.04 -2.10 -8.04
CA ASP A 138 7.12 -1.04 -7.73
C ASP A 138 6.68 -0.33 -9.00
N TYR A 139 5.38 -0.08 -9.12
CA TYR A 139 4.78 0.53 -10.29
C TYR A 139 3.87 1.68 -9.87
N ILE A 140 3.79 2.71 -10.71
CA ILE A 140 2.82 3.79 -10.56
C ILE A 140 2.04 3.91 -11.85
N PHE A 141 0.73 3.80 -11.77
CA PHE A 141 -0.17 3.95 -12.89
C PHE A 141 -1.06 5.16 -12.71
N GLY A 142 -1.05 6.05 -13.71
CA GLY A 142 -2.03 7.10 -13.85
C GLY A 142 -3.27 6.60 -14.59
N LYS A 143 -4.27 7.44 -14.70
CA LYS A 143 -5.56 7.09 -15.32
C LYS A 143 -5.42 6.51 -16.74
N ASP A 144 -4.58 7.15 -17.57
CA ASP A 144 -4.49 6.81 -18.99
C ASP A 144 -3.63 5.58 -19.29
N ASN A 145 -2.76 5.18 -18.37
CA ASN A 145 -1.91 4.00 -18.53
C ASN A 145 -2.28 2.84 -17.58
N LEU A 146 -3.36 2.97 -16.84
CA LEU A 146 -3.81 1.97 -15.86
C LEU A 146 -4.11 0.62 -16.51
N LEU A 147 -4.96 0.61 -17.54
CA LEU A 147 -5.36 -0.63 -18.20
C LEU A 147 -4.19 -1.30 -18.93
N ASP A 148 -3.41 -0.54 -19.67
CA ASP A 148 -2.26 -1.07 -20.43
C ASP A 148 -1.18 -1.59 -19.49
N GLY A 149 -0.88 -0.84 -18.42
CA GLY A 149 0.08 -1.23 -17.42
C GLY A 149 -0.31 -2.53 -16.70
N LEU A 150 -1.56 -2.64 -16.27
CA LEU A 150 -2.09 -3.86 -15.66
C LEU A 150 -2.08 -5.04 -16.65
N SER A 151 -2.49 -4.81 -17.91
CA SER A 151 -2.52 -5.86 -18.94
C SER A 151 -1.13 -6.40 -19.23
N LEU A 152 -0.13 -5.53 -19.31
CA LEU A 152 1.27 -5.92 -19.48
C LEU A 152 1.74 -6.73 -18.25
N LEU A 153 1.53 -6.20 -17.06
CA LEU A 153 1.97 -6.84 -15.82
C LEU A 153 1.31 -8.21 -15.60
N PHE A 154 0.04 -8.37 -16.00
CA PHE A 154 -0.66 -9.66 -15.92
C PHE A 154 -0.18 -10.65 -16.96
N SER A 155 0.28 -10.17 -18.12
CA SER A 155 0.83 -11.01 -19.19
C SER A 155 2.24 -11.53 -18.90
N GLU A 156 2.99 -10.84 -18.03
CA GLU A 156 4.33 -11.24 -17.60
C GLU A 156 4.22 -12.32 -16.53
N GLY A 157 5.02 -13.37 -16.63
CA GLY A 157 5.18 -14.41 -15.60
C GLY A 157 5.36 -15.79 -16.21
N LYS A 158 6.20 -16.58 -15.54
CA LYS A 158 6.62 -17.90 -16.04
C LYS A 158 6.40 -19.04 -15.07
N GLU A 159 6.44 -18.81 -13.80
CA GLU A 159 6.27 -19.83 -12.76
C GLU A 159 4.85 -19.76 -12.19
N LYS A 160 4.22 -20.93 -12.10
CA LYS A 160 2.95 -21.03 -11.39
C LYS A 160 3.22 -21.34 -9.93
N LEU A 161 2.73 -20.46 -9.08
CA LEU A 161 2.73 -20.63 -7.63
C LEU A 161 1.32 -21.01 -7.18
N ASN A 162 1.23 -21.74 -6.08
CA ASN A 162 -0.07 -22.09 -5.53
C ASN A 162 -0.41 -21.15 -4.37
N PHE A 163 -1.37 -20.27 -4.61
CA PHE A 163 -1.86 -19.31 -3.61
C PHE A 163 -3.26 -19.65 -3.08
N ASP A 164 -3.77 -20.87 -3.28
CA ASP A 164 -5.14 -21.22 -2.87
C ASP A 164 -5.37 -21.07 -1.37
N GLU A 165 -4.42 -21.48 -0.54
CA GLU A 165 -4.50 -21.32 0.91
C GLU A 165 -4.45 -19.83 1.34
N LEU A 166 -3.65 -19.03 0.65
CA LEU A 166 -3.64 -17.58 0.86
C LEU A 166 -4.99 -16.97 0.52
N CYS A 167 -5.56 -17.33 -0.64
CA CYS A 167 -6.85 -16.80 -1.07
C CYS A 167 -7.97 -17.15 -0.10
N LYS A 168 -8.03 -18.38 0.41
CA LYS A 168 -9.00 -18.76 1.46
C LYS A 168 -8.86 -17.94 2.73
N LYS A 169 -7.63 -17.64 3.14
CA LYS A 169 -7.39 -16.76 4.29
C LYS A 169 -7.82 -15.32 4.00
N LEU A 170 -7.54 -14.81 2.81
CA LEU A 170 -7.92 -13.46 2.41
C LEU A 170 -9.43 -13.31 2.29
N GLU A 171 -10.16 -14.30 1.76
CA GLU A 171 -11.63 -14.32 1.72
C GLU A 171 -12.23 -14.17 3.12
N LYS A 172 -11.68 -14.88 4.10
CA LYS A 172 -12.12 -14.76 5.49
C LYS A 172 -11.81 -13.37 6.07
N ILE A 173 -10.59 -12.86 5.85
CA ILE A 173 -10.18 -11.55 6.36
C ILE A 173 -11.00 -10.43 5.69
N GLU A 174 -11.30 -10.52 4.40
CA GLU A 174 -12.15 -9.57 3.69
C GLU A 174 -13.54 -9.51 4.33
N ALA A 175 -14.15 -10.66 4.59
CA ALA A 175 -15.44 -10.73 5.28
C ALA A 175 -15.35 -10.15 6.71
N ASP A 176 -14.29 -10.46 7.44
CA ASP A 176 -14.06 -9.95 8.80
C ASP A 176 -13.70 -8.45 8.83
N SER A 177 -13.23 -7.88 7.72
CA SER A 177 -12.87 -6.45 7.61
C SER A 177 -14.10 -5.53 7.53
N VAL A 178 -15.23 -6.07 7.10
CA VAL A 178 -16.48 -5.30 7.00
C VAL A 178 -16.87 -4.75 8.37
N GLY A 179 -17.00 -3.41 8.44
CA GLY A 179 -17.40 -2.72 9.67
C GLY A 179 -16.24 -2.43 10.65
N ARG A 180 -14.99 -2.76 10.31
CA ARG A 180 -13.82 -2.48 11.15
C ARG A 180 -13.20 -1.10 10.94
N ASP A 181 -13.74 -0.27 10.05
CA ASP A 181 -13.22 1.07 9.72
C ASP A 181 -13.04 1.95 10.98
N THR A 182 -14.00 1.87 11.90
CA THR A 182 -13.95 2.63 13.15
C THR A 182 -12.78 2.19 14.03
N GLU A 183 -12.54 0.88 14.14
CA GLU A 183 -11.40 0.32 14.87
C GLU A 183 -10.09 0.76 14.21
N HIS A 184 -10.01 0.65 12.89
CA HIS A 184 -8.83 1.06 12.12
C HIS A 184 -8.53 2.55 12.29
N ARG A 185 -9.52 3.44 12.11
CA ARG A 185 -9.36 4.89 12.31
C ARG A 185 -8.89 5.24 13.70
N LYS A 186 -9.46 4.60 14.73
CA LYS A 186 -9.01 4.79 16.13
C LYS A 186 -7.54 4.39 16.30
N ASN A 187 -7.13 3.28 15.69
CA ASN A 187 -5.74 2.84 15.70
C ASN A 187 -4.79 3.88 15.06
N LEU A 188 -5.19 4.44 13.91
CA LEU A 188 -4.42 5.50 13.24
C LEU A 188 -4.31 6.78 14.09
N GLU A 189 -5.38 7.18 14.75
CA GLU A 189 -5.37 8.34 15.66
C GLU A 189 -4.43 8.13 16.86
N GLU A 190 -4.40 6.93 17.42
CA GLU A 190 -3.46 6.59 18.49
C GLU A 190 -2.01 6.64 18.01
N ILE A 191 -1.72 6.15 16.81
CA ILE A 191 -0.39 6.24 16.20
C ILE A 191 0.01 7.70 16.05
N ARG A 192 -0.85 8.54 15.47
CA ARG A 192 -0.60 9.98 15.30
C ARG A 192 -0.29 10.67 16.62
N LYS A 193 -1.05 10.38 17.67
CA LYS A 193 -0.79 10.95 19.02
C LYS A 193 0.57 10.52 19.58
N ILE A 194 1.02 9.30 19.29
CA ILE A 194 2.35 8.83 19.69
C ILE A 194 3.42 9.56 18.86
N GLU A 195 3.24 9.68 17.58
CA GLU A 195 4.15 10.38 16.66
C GLU A 195 4.28 11.86 17.03
N GLU A 196 3.18 12.54 17.32
CA GLU A 196 3.19 13.95 17.74
C GLU A 196 3.98 14.16 19.06
N LYS A 197 3.80 13.26 20.05
CA LYS A 197 4.56 13.33 21.32
C LYS A 197 6.04 13.10 21.15
N THR A 198 6.44 12.45 20.05
CA THR A 198 7.82 12.07 19.77
C THR A 198 8.48 12.98 18.75
N ARG A 199 7.73 13.94 18.20
CA ARG A 199 8.25 14.97 17.29
C ARG A 199 9.23 15.86 18.03
N THR A 200 10.43 16.07 17.47
CA THR A 200 11.39 17.05 18.01
C THR A 200 10.92 18.46 17.67
N ARG A 201 11.44 19.48 18.42
CA ARG A 201 11.18 20.90 18.13
C ARG A 201 11.50 21.31 16.68
N ASP A 202 12.41 20.60 16.03
CA ASP A 202 12.85 20.86 14.65
C ASP A 202 12.00 20.15 13.59
N GLY A 203 10.87 19.55 13.99
CA GLY A 203 9.97 18.84 13.09
C GLY A 203 10.48 17.46 12.62
N HIS A 204 11.67 17.05 13.06
CA HIS A 204 12.21 15.72 12.78
C HIS A 204 11.66 14.70 13.76
N TYR A 205 11.24 13.54 13.25
CA TYR A 205 10.85 12.43 14.11
C TYR A 205 12.09 11.87 14.82
N ARG A 206 12.10 11.84 16.16
CA ARG A 206 13.15 11.16 16.94
C ARG A 206 13.16 9.65 16.74
N PHE A 207 12.20 9.09 16.05
CA PHE A 207 12.13 7.66 15.81
C PHE A 207 13.02 7.27 14.66
N LYS A 208 14.06 6.53 14.97
CA LYS A 208 14.45 5.40 14.11
C LYS A 208 13.22 4.49 14.11
N ARG A 209 12.45 4.49 13.04
CA ARG A 209 11.35 3.53 12.85
C ARG A 209 11.97 2.12 12.69
N THR A 210 12.43 1.57 13.79
CA THR A 210 12.57 0.14 13.96
C THR A 210 11.22 -0.33 14.51
N ASP A 211 10.19 -0.31 13.68
CA ASP A 211 8.96 -0.99 14.00
C ASP A 211 9.28 -2.49 13.93
N ILE A 212 9.52 -3.09 15.09
CA ILE A 212 9.62 -4.54 15.20
C ILE A 212 8.18 -5.05 15.13
N VAL A 213 7.81 -5.61 14.00
CA VAL A 213 6.50 -6.24 13.83
C VAL A 213 6.61 -7.70 14.26
N LYS A 214 5.83 -8.09 15.25
CA LYS A 214 5.60 -9.50 15.53
C LYS A 214 4.63 -10.08 14.51
N CYS A 215 5.05 -11.12 13.84
CA CYS A 215 4.17 -11.89 12.98
C CYS A 215 3.13 -12.62 13.85
N PRO A 216 1.81 -12.39 13.65
CA PRO A 216 0.78 -13.08 14.42
C PRO A 216 0.74 -14.60 14.20
N LEU A 217 1.45 -15.10 13.17
CA LEU A 217 1.43 -16.52 12.79
C LEU A 217 2.63 -17.31 13.34
N CYS A 218 3.74 -16.65 13.68
CA CYS A 218 4.97 -17.38 14.05
C CYS A 218 5.74 -16.73 15.22
N ASP A 219 5.18 -15.74 15.92
CA ASP A 219 5.86 -14.95 16.96
C ASP A 219 7.22 -14.33 16.55
N GLY A 220 7.60 -14.47 15.28
CA GLY A 220 8.83 -13.90 14.73
C GLY A 220 8.79 -12.37 14.72
N PHE A 221 9.95 -11.75 14.95
CA PHE A 221 10.11 -10.30 14.86
C PHE A 221 10.52 -9.90 13.46
N LEU A 222 9.81 -8.92 12.88
CA LEU A 222 10.22 -8.25 11.65
C LEU A 222 10.79 -6.89 11.98
N GLU A 223 12.05 -6.71 11.67
CA GLU A 223 12.72 -5.43 11.83
C GLU A 223 12.58 -4.62 10.54
N PHE A 224 11.80 -3.53 10.61
CA PHE A 224 11.73 -2.54 9.52
C PHE A 224 12.95 -1.63 9.60
N ARG A 225 13.93 -1.85 8.73
CA ARG A 225 15.06 -0.93 8.59
C ARG A 225 14.85 -0.05 7.38
N TYR A 226 14.54 1.21 7.60
CA TYR A 226 14.70 2.24 6.57
C TYR A 226 16.19 2.42 6.28
N LYS A 227 16.68 1.75 5.24
CA LYS A 227 18.11 1.72 4.90
C LYS A 227 18.69 3.08 4.49
N SER A 228 17.89 4.03 4.03
CA SER A 228 18.39 5.28 3.47
C SER A 228 18.88 6.31 4.50
N TRP A 229 18.28 6.33 5.68
CA TRP A 229 18.62 7.31 6.72
C TRP A 229 19.84 6.91 7.57
N VAL A 230 20.00 5.64 7.85
CA VAL A 230 21.10 5.15 8.70
C VAL A 230 22.47 5.34 8.07
N LYS A 231 22.59 5.36 6.75
CA LYS A 231 23.88 5.57 6.07
C LYS A 231 24.43 7.00 6.16
N LYS A 232 23.59 8.01 6.35
CA LYS A 232 24.06 9.41 6.43
C LYS A 232 24.51 9.82 7.82
N GLU A 233 23.97 9.24 8.88
CA GLU A 233 24.36 9.59 10.25
C GLU A 233 25.52 8.74 10.81
N LEU A 234 25.74 7.53 10.27
CA LEU A 234 26.84 6.65 10.70
C LEU A 234 28.08 6.72 9.81
N GLY A 235 28.02 7.48 8.73
CA GLY A 235 29.12 7.59 7.75
C GLY A 235 30.16 8.65 8.03
N ASN A 236 30.06 9.41 9.11
CA ASN A 236 31.04 10.43 9.51
C ASN A 236 31.39 10.29 11.00
N LYS A 237 32.06 9.23 11.36
CA LYS A 237 32.97 9.17 12.50
C LYS A 237 34.09 8.22 12.16
#